data_cbf8c7885734356b0633e76a1f4ed593
#
_entry.id   cbf8c7885734356b0633e76a1f4ed593
#
_cell.length_a   1.000
_cell.length_b   1.000
_cell.length_c   1.000
_cell.angle_alpha   90.00
_cell.angle_beta   90.00
_cell.angle_gamma   90.00
#
_symmetry.space_group_name_H-M   'P 1'
#
loop_
_entity.id
_entity.type
_entity.pdbx_description
1 polymer ?
#
loop_
_entity_poly.entity_id
_entity_poly.type
_entity_poly.pdbx_seq_one_letter_code
_entity_poly.pdbx_strand_id
1 'polypeptide(L)'
;MKNHKSSYGYGDCHICGGKMREKRVKQEFWIKGKLIVIEDVPAGVCSLCGEKVVKAEVGRQIAALIEDPKRLRKARTISVPVINFAKQIA
;
A
#
# COMPACT_ATOMS: atom_id res chain seq x y z
N MET A 1 7.69 14.31 17.58
CA MET A 1 7.47 14.53 17.24
C MET A 1 6.82 14.49 16.65
N LYS A 2 6.52 14.40 16.50
CA LYS A 2 5.92 14.65 16.06
C LYS A 2 5.15 14.31 15.35
N ASN A 3 4.81 13.88 15.36
CA ASN A 3 4.23 13.68 14.73
C ASN A 3 3.20 13.48 14.43
N HIS A 4 3.07 13.24 14.88
CA HIS A 4 1.93 13.13 14.74
C HIS A 4 1.07 13.85 13.85
N LYS A 5 1.03 14.52 13.82
CA LYS A 5 0.50 15.33 12.87
C LYS A 5 0.57 14.81 11.53
N SER A 6 0.47 13.56 11.43
CA SER A 6 0.58 12.90 10.17
C SER A 6 -0.50 13.29 9.20
N SER A 7 -1.67 13.66 9.67
CA SER A 7 -2.74 14.06 8.77
C SER A 7 -2.43 15.34 8.02
N TYR A 8 -1.57 16.20 8.57
CA TYR A 8 -1.20 17.41 7.86
C TYR A 8 -0.36 17.15 6.64
N GLY A 9 0.38 16.06 6.63
CA GLY A 9 1.28 15.79 5.54
C GLY A 9 0.62 15.31 4.26
N TYR A 10 -0.66 15.00 4.32
CA TYR A 10 -1.37 14.46 3.16
C TYR A 10 -2.21 15.50 2.43
N GLY A 11 -2.61 16.56 3.11
CA GLY A 11 -3.42 17.59 2.50
C GLY A 11 -4.77 17.07 2.06
N ASP A 12 -5.27 17.65 0.97
CA ASP A 12 -6.54 17.26 0.39
C ASP A 12 -6.33 16.28 -0.74
N CYS A 13 -7.36 15.49 -1.04
CA CYS A 13 -7.29 14.52 -2.10
C CYS A 13 -7.19 15.21 -3.46
N HIS A 14 -6.23 14.79 -4.28
CA HIS A 14 -6.05 15.36 -5.61
C HIS A 14 -7.15 14.97 -6.57
N ILE A 15 -7.87 13.89 -6.26
CA ILE A 15 -8.87 13.37 -7.17
C ILE A 15 -10.22 14.05 -6.92
N CYS A 16 -10.67 14.13 -5.67
CA CYS A 16 -12.02 14.61 -5.37
C CYS A 16 -12.06 15.77 -4.40
N GLY A 17 -10.90 16.20 -3.86
CA GLY A 17 -10.87 17.30 -2.92
C GLY A 17 -11.24 16.97 -1.50
N GLY A 18 -11.53 15.70 -1.21
CA GLY A 18 -11.90 15.30 0.14
C GLY A 18 -10.72 15.34 1.09
N LYS A 19 -11.00 15.18 2.36
CA LYS A 19 -9.95 15.21 3.37
C LYS A 19 -9.25 13.87 3.45
N MET A 20 -7.93 13.93 3.59
CA MET A 20 -7.10 12.74 3.73
C MET A 20 -6.84 12.49 5.21
N ARG A 21 -6.94 11.23 5.62
CA ARG A 21 -6.65 10.83 6.99
C ARG A 21 -5.65 9.71 6.98
N GLU A 22 -4.75 9.70 7.95
CA GLU A 22 -3.77 8.63 8.03
C GLU A 22 -4.42 7.34 8.51
N LYS A 23 -4.11 6.26 7.81
CA LYS A 23 -4.54 4.92 8.20
C LYS A 23 -3.42 3.95 7.90
N ARG A 24 -3.46 2.79 8.54
CA ARG A 24 -2.55 1.71 8.22
C ARG A 24 -3.20 0.83 7.18
N VAL A 25 -2.52 0.68 6.05
CA VAL A 25 -3.11 -0.03 4.92
C VAL A 25 -2.15 -1.10 4.42
N LYS A 26 -2.69 -2.00 3.61
CA LYS A 26 -1.89 -2.98 2.89
C LYS A 26 -1.59 -2.42 1.51
N GLN A 27 -0.34 -2.60 1.07
CA GLN A 27 0.09 -2.20 -0.26
C GLN A 27 0.53 -3.43 -1.02
N GLU A 28 0.15 -3.52 -2.28
CA GLU A 28 0.46 -4.65 -3.15
C GLU A 28 1.39 -4.20 -4.26
N PHE A 29 2.40 -5.02 -4.51
CA PHE A 29 3.38 -4.72 -5.56
C PHE A 29 3.63 -5.96 -6.40
N TRP A 30 3.62 -5.78 -7.70
CA TRP A 30 3.99 -6.87 -8.62
C TRP A 30 5.42 -6.63 -9.07
N ILE A 31 6.33 -7.48 -8.62
CA ILE A 31 7.75 -7.36 -8.92
C ILE A 31 8.20 -8.64 -9.63
N LYS A 32 8.58 -8.51 -10.88
CA LYS A 32 9.08 -9.64 -11.66
C LYS A 32 8.13 -10.84 -11.60
N GLY A 33 6.85 -10.55 -11.74
CA GLY A 33 5.83 -11.59 -11.74
C GLY A 33 5.43 -12.12 -10.38
N LYS A 34 5.96 -11.56 -9.31
CA LYS A 34 5.62 -11.98 -7.95
C LYS A 34 4.83 -10.89 -7.26
N LEU A 35 3.81 -11.31 -6.54
CA LEU A 35 3.01 -10.39 -5.73
C LEU A 35 3.61 -10.27 -4.35
N ILE A 36 3.91 -9.05 -3.95
CA ILE A 36 4.43 -8.77 -2.62
C ILE A 36 3.43 -7.87 -1.91
N VAL A 37 3.02 -8.27 -0.70
CA VAL A 37 2.08 -7.51 0.11
C VAL A 37 2.82 -6.96 1.32
N ILE A 38 2.71 -5.66 1.54
CA ILE A 38 3.31 -5.02 2.71
C ILE A 38 2.18 -4.50 3.57
N GLU A 39 2.16 -4.93 4.83
CA GLU A 39 1.11 -4.58 5.78
C GLU A 39 1.52 -3.40 6.65
N ASP A 40 0.53 -2.78 7.27
CA ASP A 40 0.72 -1.70 8.24
C ASP A 40 1.49 -0.52 7.67
N VAL A 41 1.22 -0.18 6.43
CA VAL A 41 1.85 0.97 5.78
C VAL A 41 1.08 2.23 6.16
N PRO A 42 1.73 3.24 6.75
CA PRO A 42 1.04 4.50 7.02
C PRO A 42 0.76 5.22 5.70
N ALA A 43 -0.49 5.55 5.48
CA ALA A 43 -0.93 6.19 4.24
C ALA A 43 -2.05 7.17 4.55
N GLY A 44 -2.14 8.20 3.71
CA GLY A 44 -3.30 9.07 3.74
C GLY A 44 -4.39 8.46 2.88
N VAL A 45 -5.58 8.35 3.42
CA VAL A 45 -6.71 7.76 2.71
C VAL A 45 -7.82 8.79 2.65
N CYS A 46 -8.34 9.02 1.44
CA CYS A 46 -9.43 9.95 1.25
C CYS A 46 -10.72 9.35 1.80
N SER A 47 -11.42 10.14 2.61
CA SER A 47 -12.68 9.68 3.22
C SER A 47 -13.82 9.60 2.23
N LEU A 48 -13.69 10.24 1.07
CA LEU A 48 -14.76 10.27 0.08
C LEU A 48 -14.58 9.26 -1.04
N CYS A 49 -13.40 9.24 -1.66
CA CYS A 49 -13.19 8.37 -2.83
C CYS A 49 -12.27 7.20 -2.57
N GLY A 50 -11.62 7.14 -1.40
CA GLY A 50 -10.75 6.02 -1.08
C GLY A 50 -9.34 6.09 -1.65
N GLU A 51 -8.99 7.19 -2.29
CA GLU A 51 -7.65 7.36 -2.85
C GLU A 51 -6.62 7.27 -1.74
N LYS A 52 -5.48 6.63 -2.02
CA LYS A 52 -4.42 6.44 -1.04
C LYS A 52 -3.14 7.10 -1.50
N VAL A 53 -2.44 7.71 -0.55
CA VAL A 53 -1.17 8.40 -0.82
C VAL A 53 -0.20 8.02 0.29
N VAL A 54 1.03 7.70 -0.08
CA VAL A 54 2.10 7.48 0.91
C VAL A 54 3.12 8.59 0.78
N LYS A 55 3.73 8.94 1.90
CA LYS A 55 4.78 9.94 1.90
C LYS A 55 6.03 9.39 1.25
N ALA A 56 6.85 10.28 0.70
CA ALA A 56 8.06 9.88 0.00
C ALA A 56 8.98 9.02 0.87
N GLU A 57 9.11 9.37 2.13
CA GLU A 57 9.96 8.60 3.03
C GLU A 57 9.45 7.19 3.22
N VAL A 58 8.14 7.04 3.36
CA VAL A 58 7.53 5.72 3.49
C VAL A 58 7.76 4.92 2.21
N GLY A 59 7.62 5.56 1.06
CA GLY A 59 7.89 4.92 -0.22
C GLY A 59 9.32 4.40 -0.32
N ARG A 60 10.28 5.20 0.16
CA ARG A 60 11.67 4.77 0.16
C ARG A 60 11.90 3.59 1.08
N GLN A 61 11.23 3.58 2.23
CA GLN A 61 11.34 2.46 3.15
C GLN A 61 10.75 1.19 2.56
N ILE A 62 9.62 1.32 1.86
CA ILE A 62 9.01 0.19 1.17
C ILE A 62 9.96 -0.37 0.12
N ALA A 63 10.57 0.51 -0.67
CA ALA A 63 11.51 0.07 -1.70
C ALA A 63 12.66 -0.71 -1.09
N ALA A 64 13.19 -0.24 0.04
CA ALA A 64 14.28 -0.92 0.71
C ALA A 64 13.87 -2.31 1.18
N LEU A 65 12.65 -2.45 1.68
CA LEU A 65 12.16 -3.76 2.11
C LEU A 65 12.02 -4.73 0.94
N ILE A 66 11.51 -4.25 -0.17
CA ILE A 66 11.29 -5.09 -1.35
C ILE A 66 12.60 -5.54 -1.96
N GLU A 67 13.63 -4.71 -1.87
CA GLU A 67 14.92 -5.01 -2.47
C GLU A 67 15.79 -5.92 -1.63
N ASP A 68 15.34 -6.31 -0.45
CA ASP A 68 16.11 -7.13 0.45
C ASP A 68 15.70 -8.61 0.32
N PRO A 69 16.48 -9.43 -0.39
CA PRO A 69 16.08 -10.83 -0.60
C PRO A 69 15.98 -11.64 0.68
N LYS A 70 16.78 -11.30 1.69
CA LYS A 70 16.73 -12.04 2.94
C LYS A 70 15.40 -11.80 3.65
N ARG A 71 14.94 -10.56 3.61
CA ARG A 71 13.68 -10.21 4.23
C ARG A 71 12.51 -10.91 3.54
N LEU A 72 12.56 -10.95 2.22
CA LEU A 72 11.50 -11.61 1.46
C LEU A 72 11.44 -13.10 1.74
N ARG A 73 12.60 -13.74 1.86
CA ARG A 73 12.63 -15.19 2.12
C ARG A 73 12.08 -15.54 3.49
N LYS A 74 12.24 -14.65 4.46
CA LYS A 74 11.78 -14.90 5.82
C LYS A 74 10.34 -14.48 6.06
N ALA A 75 9.73 -13.77 5.12
CA ALA A 75 8.37 -13.31 5.27
C ALA A 75 7.41 -14.49 5.18
N ARG A 76 6.32 -14.42 5.93
CA ARG A 76 5.28 -15.42 5.79
C ARG A 76 4.60 -15.23 4.44
N THR A 77 4.03 -16.31 3.94
CA THR A 77 3.35 -16.26 2.66
C THR A 77 1.87 -16.55 2.86
N ILE A 78 1.08 -16.10 1.90
CA ILE A 78 -0.35 -16.37 1.89
C ILE A 78 -0.73 -16.99 0.56
N SER A 79 -1.80 -17.78 0.59
CA SER A 79 -2.33 -18.37 -0.63
C SER A 79 -3.34 -17.41 -1.23
N VAL A 80 -3.28 -17.25 -2.53
CA VAL A 80 -4.17 -16.36 -3.25
C VAL A 80 -4.94 -17.15 -4.30
N PRO A 81 -6.28 -17.23 -4.21
CA PRO A 81 -7.05 -17.86 -5.26
C PRO A 81 -6.93 -17.10 -6.56
N VAL A 82 -6.77 -17.83 -7.64
CA VAL A 82 -6.70 -17.22 -8.97
C VAL A 82 -7.79 -17.84 -9.81
N ILE A 83 -8.73 -17.04 -10.26
CA ILE A 83 -9.87 -17.51 -11.04
C ILE A 83 -9.75 -16.92 -12.44
N ASN A 84 -9.78 -17.78 -13.42
CA ASN A 84 -9.78 -17.33 -14.81
C ASN A 84 -11.21 -17.06 -15.24
N PHE A 85 -11.52 -15.81 -15.49
CA PHE A 85 -12.89 -15.41 -15.81
C PHE A 85 -13.47 -16.17 -17.02
N ALA A 86 -12.70 -16.27 -18.07
CA ALA A 86 -13.18 -16.90 -19.30
C ALA A 86 -13.55 -18.37 -19.07
N LYS A 87 -12.75 -19.08 -18.26
CA LYS A 87 -13.00 -20.49 -18.01
C LYS A 87 -14.20 -20.71 -17.10
N GLN A 88 -14.44 -19.79 -16.18
CA GLN A 88 -15.55 -19.94 -15.23
C GLN A 88 -16.89 -19.59 -15.86
N ILE A 89 -16.88 -18.73 -16.87
CA ILE A 89 -18.11 -18.28 -17.52
C ILE A 89 -18.51 -19.15 -18.69
N ALA A 90 -17.56 -19.80 -19.33
CA ALA A 90 -17.78 -20.59 -20.54
C ALA A 90 -18.63 -21.87 -20.30
#